data_8cad117ae20849966da7e31ffcfe7e76
#
_entry.id   8cad117ae20849966da7e31ffcfe7e76
#
_cell.length_a   1.000
_cell.length_b   1.000
_cell.length_c   1.000
_cell.angle_alpha   90.00
_cell.angle_beta   90.00
_cell.angle_gamma   90.00
#
_symmetry.space_group_name_H-M   'P 1'
#
loop_
_entity.id
_entity.type
_entity.pdbx_description
1 polymer ?
#
loop_
_entity_poly.entity_id
_entity_poly.type
_entity_poly.pdbx_seq_one_letter_code
_entity_poly.pdbx_strand_id
1 'polypeptide(L)'
;MKKNLLFVAAISVSVALASCAGGGETATEESTTPEEVVVESNTWTIDPAASSVRWEGGTAGAQVYSHFGTIGVQSGMVTTEGGAITAGKFEIDMTSISPKDENYSEENPASKLVGHLASDDFFSIETYPTATFVVKSAEGNAVTGDLTIKGKTHEETINVESMNISEDGMTAAGTLVFDRQKYDVAWAHYLKDVVLSDDITLNITLSAKKG
;
A
#
# COMPACT_ATOMS: atom_id res chain seq x y z
N MET A 1 38.46 -14.99 -4.19
CA MET A 1 39.45 -14.85 -3.10
C MET A 1 39.72 -13.37 -2.86
N LYS A 2 39.14 -12.78 -1.81
CA LYS A 2 39.65 -11.58 -1.11
C LYS A 2 38.95 -11.55 0.26
N LYS A 3 39.73 -11.83 1.29
CA LYS A 3 39.35 -11.84 2.70
C LYS A 3 39.37 -10.39 3.17
N ASN A 4 38.31 -9.88 3.77
CA ASN A 4 38.35 -8.64 4.55
C ASN A 4 38.44 -8.95 6.04
N LEU A 5 39.47 -8.43 6.62
CA LEU A 5 39.97 -8.58 7.96
C LEU A 5 39.20 -7.64 8.91
N LEU A 6 38.64 -8.20 9.97
CA LEU A 6 38.04 -7.45 11.09
C LEU A 6 39.18 -6.84 11.94
N PHE A 7 39.12 -5.52 12.10
CA PHE A 7 39.94 -4.83 13.10
C PHE A 7 39.14 -4.69 14.40
N VAL A 8 39.56 -5.43 15.44
CA VAL A 8 39.12 -5.24 16.81
C VAL A 8 40.08 -4.24 17.47
N ALA A 9 39.58 -3.05 17.81
CA ALA A 9 40.29 -2.09 18.62
C ALA A 9 40.01 -2.34 20.10
N ALA A 10 40.97 -2.88 20.82
CA ALA A 10 40.94 -3.01 22.27
C ALA A 10 41.37 -1.67 22.90
N ILE A 11 40.48 -1.02 23.65
CA ILE A 11 40.79 0.15 24.45
C ILE A 11 41.07 -0.37 25.88
N SER A 12 42.34 -0.31 26.28
CA SER A 12 42.76 -0.57 27.64
C SER A 12 42.64 0.70 28.47
N VAL A 13 41.77 0.71 29.47
CA VAL A 13 41.65 1.75 30.51
C VAL A 13 42.51 1.36 31.72
N SER A 14 43.54 2.13 31.98
CA SER A 14 44.38 1.99 33.15
C SER A 14 43.73 2.70 34.34
N VAL A 15 43.43 1.94 35.40
CA VAL A 15 42.90 2.46 36.69
C VAL A 15 44.08 2.81 37.58
N ALA A 16 44.21 4.08 37.96
CA ALA A 16 45.12 4.55 39.00
C ALA A 16 44.40 4.47 40.35
N LEU A 17 44.93 3.64 41.29
CA LEU A 17 44.49 3.56 42.67
C LEU A 17 45.08 4.74 43.46
N ALA A 18 44.22 5.62 43.95
CA ALA A 18 44.55 6.54 45.03
C ALA A 18 43.71 6.17 46.26
N SER A 19 44.41 5.65 47.29
CA SER A 19 43.83 5.35 48.59
C SER A 19 43.74 6.63 49.42
N CYS A 20 42.54 6.94 49.97
CA CYS A 20 42.39 7.71 51.21
C CYS A 20 41.14 7.27 51.95
N ALA A 21 41.35 6.96 53.25
CA ALA A 21 40.38 6.48 54.18
C ALA A 21 39.35 7.54 54.58
N GLY A 22 38.08 7.11 54.78
CA GLY A 22 37.07 7.90 55.51
C GLY A 22 35.65 7.53 55.13
N GLY A 23 35.01 6.71 55.94
CA GLY A 23 33.59 6.65 56.32
C GLY A 23 32.49 6.72 55.28
N GLY A 24 31.74 5.59 55.16
CA GLY A 24 30.29 5.60 55.13
C GLY A 24 29.60 5.83 53.79
N GLU A 25 28.75 4.89 53.51
CA GLU A 25 27.64 4.77 52.56
C GLU A 25 27.97 4.05 51.24
N THR A 26 27.57 2.78 51.27
CA THR A 26 27.47 1.91 50.09
C THR A 26 26.35 2.44 49.20
N ALA A 27 26.67 3.27 48.23
CA ALA A 27 25.75 3.51 47.13
C ALA A 27 25.80 2.28 46.23
N THR A 28 24.74 1.48 46.25
CA THR A 28 24.48 0.43 45.30
C THR A 28 24.17 1.13 43.96
N GLU A 29 25.11 1.13 43.04
CA GLU A 29 24.80 1.51 41.65
C GLU A 29 23.87 0.44 41.10
N GLU A 30 22.58 0.77 41.02
CA GLU A 30 21.56 0.00 40.35
C GLU A 30 21.88 0.10 38.84
N SER A 31 22.48 -0.98 38.31
CA SER A 31 22.70 -1.16 36.88
C SER A 31 21.33 -1.28 36.20
N THR A 32 20.77 -0.17 35.77
CA THR A 32 19.60 -0.16 34.90
C THR A 32 20.04 -0.69 33.54
N THR A 33 19.87 -1.99 33.32
CA THR A 33 19.86 -2.58 31.99
C THR A 33 18.76 -1.86 31.22
N PRO A 34 19.02 -1.31 30.02
CA PRO A 34 17.96 -0.74 29.20
C PRO A 34 16.93 -1.83 28.92
N GLU A 35 15.70 -1.60 29.33
CA GLU A 35 14.57 -2.46 28.99
C GLU A 35 14.42 -2.48 27.47
N GLU A 36 14.64 -3.63 26.86
CA GLU A 36 14.48 -3.83 25.42
C GLU A 36 12.99 -3.63 25.10
N VAL A 37 12.66 -2.54 24.42
CA VAL A 37 11.28 -2.26 24.01
C VAL A 37 10.91 -3.32 22.98
N VAL A 38 10.16 -4.33 23.38
CA VAL A 38 9.59 -5.32 22.47
C VAL A 38 8.51 -4.63 21.66
N VAL A 39 8.80 -4.31 20.40
CA VAL A 39 7.82 -3.78 19.45
C VAL A 39 6.95 -4.92 18.98
N GLU A 40 5.65 -4.86 19.27
CA GLU A 40 4.70 -5.90 18.85
C GLU A 40 4.55 -5.90 17.33
N SER A 41 4.83 -7.06 16.71
CA SER A 41 4.62 -7.31 15.28
C SER A 41 3.39 -8.16 15.08
N ASN A 42 2.47 -7.71 14.21
CA ASN A 42 1.24 -8.44 13.90
C ASN A 42 1.08 -8.58 12.38
N THR A 43 0.55 -9.74 11.98
CA THR A 43 0.15 -10.00 10.59
C THR A 43 -1.37 -10.04 10.50
N TRP A 44 -1.91 -9.35 9.50
CA TRP A 44 -3.33 -9.19 9.24
C TRP A 44 -3.67 -9.79 7.89
N THR A 45 -4.61 -10.73 7.85
CA THR A 45 -5.13 -11.30 6.60
C THR A 45 -6.35 -10.51 6.17
N ILE A 46 -6.35 -10.00 4.95
CA ILE A 46 -7.46 -9.21 4.38
C ILE A 46 -8.71 -10.09 4.26
N ASP A 47 -9.84 -9.54 4.66
CA ASP A 47 -11.17 -10.10 4.41
C ASP A 47 -11.72 -9.53 3.09
N PRO A 48 -11.70 -10.29 1.98
CA PRO A 48 -12.15 -9.79 0.68
C PRO A 48 -13.62 -9.34 0.67
N ALA A 49 -14.46 -10.00 1.46
CA ALA A 49 -15.89 -9.69 1.50
C ALA A 49 -16.21 -8.38 2.23
N ALA A 50 -15.31 -7.95 3.14
CA ALA A 50 -15.43 -6.72 3.91
C ALA A 50 -14.50 -5.60 3.40
N SER A 51 -13.77 -5.84 2.29
CA SER A 51 -12.85 -4.89 1.66
C SER A 51 -13.37 -4.47 0.30
N SER A 52 -13.05 -3.26 -0.11
CA SER A 52 -13.45 -2.75 -1.43
C SER A 52 -12.46 -1.71 -1.95
N VAL A 53 -12.34 -1.65 -3.28
CA VAL A 53 -11.65 -0.58 -3.98
C VAL A 53 -12.66 0.08 -4.92
N ARG A 54 -12.95 1.37 -4.69
CA ARG A 54 -13.73 2.19 -5.61
C ARG A 54 -12.77 2.88 -6.56
N TRP A 55 -12.95 2.66 -7.85
CA TRP A 55 -12.22 3.35 -8.91
C TRP A 55 -13.03 4.51 -9.46
N GLU A 56 -12.35 5.55 -9.93
CA GLU A 56 -12.94 6.67 -10.66
C GLU A 56 -11.98 7.10 -11.77
N GLY A 57 -12.53 7.23 -12.98
CA GLY A 57 -11.84 7.75 -14.15
C GLY A 57 -12.82 8.56 -15.00
N GLY A 58 -12.31 9.52 -15.76
CA GLY A 58 -13.18 10.41 -16.48
C GLY A 58 -12.49 11.13 -17.64
N THR A 59 -13.14 12.17 -18.12
CA THR A 59 -12.62 13.04 -19.16
C THR A 59 -12.25 14.39 -18.59
N ALA A 60 -11.28 15.03 -19.23
CA ALA A 60 -10.88 16.41 -19.01
C ALA A 60 -11.25 17.27 -20.24
N GLY A 61 -11.29 18.61 -20.08
CA GLY A 61 -11.54 19.54 -21.17
C GLY A 61 -12.97 20.06 -21.24
N ALA A 62 -13.51 20.24 -22.44
CA ALA A 62 -14.80 20.91 -22.65
C ALA A 62 -16.02 20.06 -22.24
N GLN A 63 -15.89 18.75 -22.25
CA GLN A 63 -16.89 17.80 -21.77
C GLN A 63 -16.29 17.01 -20.61
N VAL A 64 -16.72 17.32 -19.39
CA VAL A 64 -16.29 16.62 -18.20
C VAL A 64 -17.39 15.64 -17.79
N TYR A 65 -17.08 14.35 -17.83
CA TYR A 65 -17.87 13.30 -17.22
C TYR A 65 -16.96 12.27 -16.58
N SER A 66 -17.42 11.58 -15.58
CA SER A 66 -16.68 10.49 -14.94
C SER A 66 -17.53 9.22 -14.88
N HIS A 67 -16.84 8.11 -14.93
CA HIS A 67 -17.37 6.82 -14.53
C HIS A 67 -16.70 6.41 -13.21
N PHE A 68 -17.47 5.77 -12.36
CA PHE A 68 -16.93 5.15 -11.18
C PHE A 68 -17.56 3.78 -10.93
N GLY A 69 -16.87 2.98 -10.15
CA GLY A 69 -17.36 1.66 -9.82
C GLY A 69 -16.53 1.01 -8.73
N THR A 70 -16.70 -0.28 -8.58
CA THR A 70 -15.94 -1.09 -7.64
C THR A 70 -15.14 -2.16 -8.34
N ILE A 71 -14.05 -2.58 -7.69
CA ILE A 71 -13.26 -3.74 -8.06
C ILE A 71 -12.93 -4.50 -6.77
N GLY A 72 -12.96 -5.82 -6.83
CA GLY A 72 -12.81 -6.67 -5.65
C GLY A 72 -11.35 -6.89 -5.26
N VAL A 73 -11.10 -6.94 -3.96
CA VAL A 73 -9.85 -7.47 -3.41
C VAL A 73 -9.96 -8.99 -3.45
N GLN A 74 -9.00 -9.66 -4.09
CA GLN A 74 -8.95 -11.12 -4.17
C GLN A 74 -8.32 -11.72 -2.91
N SER A 75 -7.19 -11.14 -2.49
CA SER A 75 -6.45 -11.56 -1.31
C SER A 75 -5.52 -10.45 -0.83
N GLY A 76 -5.00 -10.58 0.37
CA GLY A 76 -3.95 -9.68 0.86
C GLY A 76 -3.50 -9.99 2.27
N MET A 77 -2.32 -9.48 2.59
CA MET A 77 -1.73 -9.48 3.92
C MET A 77 -1.09 -8.13 4.22
N VAL A 78 -1.15 -7.71 5.47
CA VAL A 78 -0.46 -6.53 5.99
C VAL A 78 0.30 -6.93 7.25
N THR A 79 1.53 -6.47 7.40
CA THR A 79 2.30 -6.58 8.63
C THR A 79 2.41 -5.21 9.27
N THR A 80 2.18 -5.15 10.58
CA THR A 80 2.36 -3.93 11.38
C THR A 80 3.34 -4.19 12.52
N GLU A 81 4.18 -3.19 12.83
CA GLU A 81 5.08 -3.18 13.98
C GLU A 81 4.85 -1.90 14.76
N GLY A 82 4.56 -2.03 16.06
CA GLY A 82 4.21 -0.88 16.89
C GLY A 82 3.02 -0.07 16.38
N GLY A 83 2.12 -0.71 15.62
CA GLY A 83 0.96 -0.07 15.00
C GLY A 83 1.22 0.61 13.66
N ALA A 84 2.46 0.64 13.17
CA ALA A 84 2.79 1.15 11.84
C ALA A 84 2.86 0.02 10.80
N ILE A 85 2.44 0.29 9.57
CA ILE A 85 2.57 -0.67 8.45
C ILE A 85 4.06 -0.80 8.09
N THR A 86 4.57 -2.03 8.02
CA THR A 86 5.96 -2.32 7.63
C THR A 86 6.06 -3.16 6.37
N ALA A 87 5.04 -3.96 6.06
CA ALA A 87 4.96 -4.75 4.84
C ALA A 87 3.50 -4.99 4.45
N GLY A 88 3.29 -5.38 3.19
CA GLY A 88 1.98 -5.79 2.72
C GLY A 88 2.02 -6.26 1.27
N LYS A 89 1.09 -7.14 0.92
CA LYS A 89 0.85 -7.58 -0.45
C LYS A 89 -0.64 -7.73 -0.66
N PHE A 90 -1.13 -7.22 -1.79
CA PHE A 90 -2.54 -7.26 -2.16
C PHE A 90 -2.68 -7.76 -3.58
N GLU A 91 -3.73 -8.52 -3.82
CA GLU A 91 -4.15 -9.00 -5.14
C GLU A 91 -5.58 -8.54 -5.40
N ILE A 92 -5.79 -7.93 -6.55
CA ILE A 92 -7.05 -7.33 -6.98
C ILE A 92 -7.59 -8.15 -8.15
N ASP A 93 -8.84 -8.56 -8.07
CA ASP A 93 -9.52 -9.30 -9.13
C ASP A 93 -10.01 -8.35 -10.22
N MET A 94 -9.25 -8.22 -11.31
CA MET A 94 -9.60 -7.36 -12.44
C MET A 94 -10.88 -7.81 -13.15
N THR A 95 -11.28 -9.08 -13.01
CA THR A 95 -12.50 -9.62 -13.61
C THR A 95 -13.77 -9.15 -12.89
N SER A 96 -13.63 -8.63 -11.67
CA SER A 96 -14.73 -8.13 -10.83
C SER A 96 -15.11 -6.67 -11.08
N ILE A 97 -14.45 -6.00 -12.03
CA ILE A 97 -14.71 -4.58 -12.32
C ILE A 97 -16.18 -4.33 -12.62
N SER A 98 -16.81 -3.43 -11.87
CA SER A 98 -18.25 -3.20 -11.92
C SER A 98 -18.56 -1.72 -11.79
N PRO A 99 -19.03 -1.06 -12.86
CA PRO A 99 -19.52 0.31 -12.82
C PRO A 99 -20.69 0.47 -11.84
N LYS A 100 -20.74 1.62 -11.17
CA LYS A 100 -21.76 1.96 -10.17
C LYS A 100 -22.40 3.32 -10.38
N ASP A 101 -21.93 4.08 -11.36
CA ASP A 101 -22.57 5.33 -11.77
C ASP A 101 -23.83 5.06 -12.62
N GLU A 102 -24.60 6.11 -12.90
CA GLU A 102 -25.84 6.03 -13.64
C GLU A 102 -25.75 6.63 -15.06
N ASN A 103 -24.53 6.87 -15.57
CA ASN A 103 -24.28 7.55 -16.86
C ASN A 103 -24.43 6.58 -18.06
N TYR A 104 -25.48 5.75 -18.07
CA TYR A 104 -25.72 4.73 -19.10
C TYR A 104 -27.08 4.91 -19.78
N SER A 105 -27.20 4.39 -21.00
CA SER A 105 -28.42 4.36 -21.78
C SER A 105 -28.62 2.99 -22.42
N GLU A 106 -29.75 2.78 -23.09
CA GLU A 106 -30.00 1.55 -23.87
C GLU A 106 -28.96 1.38 -24.99
N GLU A 107 -28.53 2.47 -25.62
CA GLU A 107 -27.49 2.45 -26.68
C GLU A 107 -26.08 2.28 -26.12
N ASN A 108 -25.82 2.76 -24.91
CA ASN A 108 -24.54 2.67 -24.23
C ASN A 108 -24.72 2.12 -22.80
N PRO A 109 -25.01 0.82 -22.67
CA PRO A 109 -25.20 0.19 -21.37
C PRO A 109 -23.88 0.02 -20.62
N ALA A 110 -23.94 -0.13 -19.28
CA ALA A 110 -22.77 -0.36 -18.43
C ALA A 110 -21.92 -1.56 -18.88
N SER A 111 -22.54 -2.59 -19.44
CA SER A 111 -21.84 -3.77 -19.99
C SER A 111 -20.89 -3.43 -21.15
N LYS A 112 -21.22 -2.40 -21.93
CA LYS A 112 -20.34 -1.93 -23.01
C LYS A 112 -19.06 -1.29 -22.43
N LEU A 113 -19.17 -0.51 -21.35
CA LEU A 113 -18.01 0.01 -20.62
C LEU A 113 -17.17 -1.14 -20.03
N VAL A 114 -17.82 -2.10 -19.36
CA VAL A 114 -17.11 -3.28 -18.81
C VAL A 114 -16.33 -4.02 -19.89
N GLY A 115 -16.98 -4.30 -21.04
CA GLY A 115 -16.31 -4.95 -22.18
C GLY A 115 -15.13 -4.15 -22.72
N HIS A 116 -15.24 -2.81 -22.75
CA HIS A 116 -14.15 -1.96 -23.18
C HIS A 116 -12.99 -1.94 -22.17
N LEU A 117 -13.29 -1.81 -20.88
CA LEU A 117 -12.25 -1.87 -19.83
C LEU A 117 -11.55 -3.24 -19.80
N ALA A 118 -12.26 -4.32 -20.13
CA ALA A 118 -11.69 -5.68 -20.17
C ALA A 118 -10.80 -5.93 -21.41
N SER A 119 -10.99 -5.17 -22.49
CA SER A 119 -10.31 -5.38 -23.77
C SER A 119 -8.82 -5.02 -23.73
N ASP A 120 -8.11 -5.35 -24.82
CA ASP A 120 -6.69 -5.03 -25.01
C ASP A 120 -6.43 -3.52 -25.11
N ASP A 121 -7.44 -2.74 -25.50
CA ASP A 121 -7.38 -1.27 -25.50
C ASP A 121 -7.20 -0.67 -24.10
N PHE A 122 -7.62 -1.42 -23.06
CA PHE A 122 -7.50 -1.02 -21.65
C PHE A 122 -6.67 -2.00 -20.84
N PHE A 123 -7.30 -2.85 -20.03
CA PHE A 123 -6.61 -3.65 -19.04
C PHE A 123 -6.20 -5.05 -19.51
N SER A 124 -6.65 -5.50 -20.70
CA SER A 124 -6.38 -6.84 -21.23
C SER A 124 -6.66 -7.93 -20.18
N ILE A 125 -7.86 -7.90 -19.58
CA ILE A 125 -8.19 -8.70 -18.37
C ILE A 125 -8.08 -10.21 -18.63
N GLU A 126 -8.30 -10.66 -19.86
CA GLU A 126 -8.10 -12.07 -20.22
C GLU A 126 -6.65 -12.51 -20.03
N THR A 127 -5.69 -11.63 -20.33
CA THR A 127 -4.25 -11.88 -20.18
C THR A 127 -3.75 -11.54 -18.77
N TYR A 128 -4.30 -10.49 -18.18
CA TYR A 128 -3.90 -9.94 -16.87
C TYR A 128 -5.09 -9.87 -15.92
N PRO A 129 -5.61 -11.01 -15.43
CA PRO A 129 -6.80 -11.04 -14.58
C PRO A 129 -6.59 -10.48 -13.17
N THR A 130 -5.35 -10.20 -12.80
CA THR A 130 -4.97 -9.74 -11.46
C THR A 130 -4.05 -8.53 -11.54
N ALA A 131 -4.35 -7.50 -10.75
CA ALA A 131 -3.42 -6.44 -10.42
C ALA A 131 -2.87 -6.66 -9.01
N THR A 132 -1.67 -6.14 -8.71
CA THR A 132 -1.04 -6.32 -7.40
C THR A 132 -0.46 -5.02 -6.86
N PHE A 133 -0.45 -4.89 -5.53
CA PHE A 133 0.29 -3.85 -4.84
C PHE A 133 1.17 -4.48 -3.75
N VAL A 134 2.48 -4.17 -3.77
CA VAL A 134 3.46 -4.70 -2.81
C VAL A 134 4.09 -3.53 -2.07
N VAL A 135 3.87 -3.44 -0.77
CA VAL A 135 4.41 -2.37 0.09
C VAL A 135 5.93 -2.45 0.14
N LYS A 136 6.60 -1.32 -0.05
CA LYS A 136 8.06 -1.13 0.06
C LYS A 136 8.43 -0.36 1.32
N SER A 137 7.67 0.68 1.63
CA SER A 137 7.90 1.53 2.81
C SER A 137 6.60 2.21 3.25
N ALA A 138 6.57 2.63 4.51
CA ALA A 138 5.54 3.51 5.03
C ALA A 138 6.18 4.60 5.89
N GLU A 139 5.81 5.86 5.64
CA GLU A 139 6.26 7.03 6.38
C GLU A 139 5.06 7.89 6.75
N GLY A 140 4.75 7.95 8.04
CA GLY A 140 3.53 8.60 8.50
C GLY A 140 2.28 7.94 7.91
N ASN A 141 1.52 8.69 7.13
CA ASN A 141 0.32 8.19 6.44
C ASN A 141 0.56 7.82 4.95
N ALA A 142 1.78 7.95 4.47
CA ALA A 142 2.14 7.57 3.10
C ALA A 142 2.68 6.13 3.05
N VAL A 143 1.99 5.26 2.33
CA VAL A 143 2.40 3.87 2.08
C VAL A 143 2.82 3.76 0.63
N THR A 144 4.12 3.64 0.39
CA THR A 144 4.71 3.52 -0.95
C THR A 144 4.95 2.06 -1.29
N GLY A 145 4.61 1.67 -2.52
CA GLY A 145 4.74 0.30 -2.98
C GLY A 145 4.76 0.17 -4.49
N ASP A 146 5.04 -1.04 -4.94
CA ASP A 146 5.03 -1.40 -6.35
C ASP A 146 3.62 -1.82 -6.78
N LEU A 147 2.96 -0.97 -7.59
CA LEU A 147 1.69 -1.26 -8.24
C LEU A 147 1.96 -1.93 -9.59
N THR A 148 1.36 -3.09 -9.81
CA THR A 148 1.43 -3.80 -11.10
C THR A 148 0.05 -3.88 -11.73
N ILE A 149 -0.09 -3.30 -12.91
CA ILE A 149 -1.30 -3.37 -13.76
C ILE A 149 -0.86 -3.75 -15.17
N LYS A 150 -1.62 -4.61 -15.85
CA LYS A 150 -1.34 -5.02 -17.24
C LYS A 150 0.12 -5.46 -17.45
N GLY A 151 0.73 -6.11 -16.44
CA GLY A 151 2.13 -6.58 -16.45
C GLY A 151 3.18 -5.48 -16.34
N LYS A 152 2.80 -4.22 -16.12
CA LYS A 152 3.71 -3.08 -15.86
C LYS A 152 3.72 -2.76 -14.39
N THR A 153 4.91 -2.50 -13.86
CA THR A 153 5.12 -2.19 -12.44
C THR A 153 5.71 -0.82 -12.28
N HIS A 154 5.07 0.01 -11.47
CA HIS A 154 5.55 1.34 -11.09
C HIS A 154 5.36 1.56 -9.59
N GLU A 155 6.23 2.40 -9.04
CA GLU A 155 6.10 2.82 -7.65
C GLU A 155 5.00 3.88 -7.54
N GLU A 156 4.04 3.63 -6.63
CA GLU A 156 2.91 4.51 -6.35
C GLU A 156 2.73 4.63 -4.83
N THR A 157 2.02 5.67 -4.39
CA THR A 157 1.82 5.95 -2.97
C THR A 157 0.33 5.99 -2.62
N ILE A 158 -0.07 5.19 -1.63
CA ILE A 158 -1.38 5.26 -0.98
C ILE A 158 -1.28 6.27 0.17
N ASN A 159 -2.16 7.27 0.17
CA ASN A 159 -2.34 8.15 1.32
C ASN A 159 -3.38 7.51 2.25
N VAL A 160 -2.93 6.99 3.40
CA VAL A 160 -3.79 6.39 4.42
C VAL A 160 -4.51 7.51 5.18
N GLU A 161 -5.83 7.51 5.13
CA GLU A 161 -6.69 8.51 5.76
C GLU A 161 -7.10 8.10 7.17
N SER A 162 -7.27 6.79 7.37
CA SER A 162 -7.57 6.21 8.66
C SER A 162 -7.05 4.78 8.76
N MET A 163 -6.63 4.40 9.96
CA MET A 163 -6.28 3.04 10.32
C MET A 163 -6.65 2.79 11.77
N ASN A 164 -7.38 1.69 12.02
CA ASN A 164 -7.75 1.26 13.37
C ASN A 164 -7.32 -0.18 13.54
N ILE A 165 -6.58 -0.45 14.61
CA ILE A 165 -6.11 -1.78 15.00
C ILE A 165 -6.76 -2.13 16.34
N SER A 166 -7.33 -3.34 16.43
CA SER A 166 -7.88 -3.94 17.66
C SER A 166 -7.24 -5.31 17.89
N GLU A 167 -7.63 -5.99 18.96
CA GLU A 167 -7.13 -7.35 19.26
C GLU A 167 -7.47 -8.35 18.15
N ASP A 168 -8.64 -8.21 17.53
CA ASP A 168 -9.20 -9.19 16.60
C ASP A 168 -9.08 -8.78 15.11
N GLY A 169 -8.79 -7.51 14.83
CA GLY A 169 -8.81 -7.03 13.45
C GLY A 169 -8.21 -5.66 13.22
N MET A 170 -8.05 -5.35 11.94
CA MET A 170 -7.58 -4.08 11.44
C MET A 170 -8.55 -3.56 10.38
N THR A 171 -8.83 -2.26 10.40
CA THR A 171 -9.47 -1.56 9.30
C THR A 171 -8.60 -0.41 8.83
N ALA A 172 -8.58 -0.15 7.53
CA ALA A 172 -7.87 0.98 6.96
C ALA A 172 -8.65 1.57 5.79
N ALA A 173 -8.53 2.88 5.61
CA ALA A 173 -8.99 3.56 4.41
C ALA A 173 -7.91 4.49 3.88
N GLY A 174 -7.88 4.67 2.56
CA GLY A 174 -6.89 5.52 1.91
C GLY A 174 -7.19 5.75 0.45
N THR A 175 -6.45 6.67 -0.14
CA THR A 175 -6.59 7.08 -1.54
C THR A 175 -5.27 6.91 -2.27
N LEU A 176 -5.33 6.35 -3.49
CA LEU A 176 -4.22 6.29 -4.44
C LEU A 176 -4.67 6.94 -5.74
N VAL A 177 -3.82 7.77 -6.32
CA VAL A 177 -4.00 8.31 -7.67
C VAL A 177 -2.81 7.87 -8.51
N PHE A 178 -3.09 7.27 -9.67
CA PHE A 178 -2.03 6.83 -10.59
C PHE A 178 -2.32 7.27 -12.03
N ASP A 179 -1.25 7.48 -12.77
CA ASP A 179 -1.31 7.76 -14.21
C ASP A 179 -1.45 6.44 -14.98
N ARG A 180 -2.60 6.23 -15.64
CA ARG A 180 -2.90 5.04 -16.44
C ARG A 180 -1.94 4.82 -17.60
N GLN A 181 -1.37 5.91 -18.15
CA GLN A 181 -0.45 5.84 -19.28
C GLN A 181 0.83 5.07 -18.93
N LYS A 182 1.30 5.15 -17.68
CA LYS A 182 2.46 4.39 -17.19
C LYS A 182 2.26 2.87 -17.33
N TYR A 183 1.01 2.39 -17.35
CA TYR A 183 0.65 0.98 -17.41
C TYR A 183 0.22 0.51 -18.81
N ASP A 184 0.58 1.26 -19.85
CA ASP A 184 0.15 1.00 -21.25
C ASP A 184 -1.39 0.94 -21.39
N VAL A 185 -2.13 1.64 -20.54
CA VAL A 185 -3.57 1.91 -20.67
C VAL A 185 -3.72 3.24 -21.42
N ALA A 186 -3.32 3.24 -22.69
CA ALA A 186 -3.11 4.45 -23.49
C ALA A 186 -4.24 4.76 -24.47
N TRP A 187 -5.40 4.07 -24.33
CA TRP A 187 -6.52 4.34 -25.23
C TRP A 187 -6.95 5.80 -25.19
N ALA A 188 -7.17 6.37 -26.38
CA ALA A 188 -7.65 7.72 -26.56
C ALA A 188 -9.04 7.73 -27.23
N HIS A 189 -9.90 8.66 -26.80
CA HIS A 189 -11.23 8.79 -27.38
C HIS A 189 -11.15 9.19 -28.86
N TYR A 190 -12.01 8.60 -29.71
CA TYR A 190 -12.03 8.88 -31.15
C TYR A 190 -12.45 10.33 -31.49
N LEU A 191 -13.19 11.01 -30.62
CA LEU A 191 -13.51 12.42 -30.73
C LEU A 191 -12.35 13.25 -30.19
N LYS A 192 -11.78 14.13 -31.03
CA LYS A 192 -10.61 14.95 -30.68
C LYS A 192 -10.84 15.92 -29.53
N ASP A 193 -12.10 16.31 -29.29
CA ASP A 193 -12.48 17.26 -28.25
C ASP A 193 -12.78 16.57 -26.89
N VAL A 194 -12.70 15.23 -26.84
CA VAL A 194 -12.87 14.43 -25.61
C VAL A 194 -11.52 13.88 -25.22
N VAL A 195 -10.94 14.43 -24.18
CA VAL A 195 -9.64 13.99 -23.63
C VAL A 195 -9.88 13.13 -22.41
N LEU A 196 -9.44 11.89 -22.46
CA LEU A 196 -9.50 11.00 -21.30
C LEU A 196 -8.47 11.47 -20.28
N SER A 197 -8.87 11.58 -19.00
CA SER A 197 -7.93 11.87 -17.91
C SER A 197 -6.89 10.75 -17.81
N ASP A 198 -5.65 11.12 -17.60
CA ASP A 198 -4.59 10.15 -17.33
C ASP A 198 -4.64 9.67 -15.88
N ASP A 199 -5.12 10.51 -14.97
CA ASP A 199 -5.27 10.16 -13.57
C ASP A 199 -6.50 9.28 -13.33
N ILE A 200 -6.26 8.17 -12.63
CA ILE A 200 -7.28 7.27 -12.07
C ILE A 200 -7.18 7.35 -10.56
N THR A 201 -8.31 7.59 -9.91
CA THR A 201 -8.41 7.63 -8.45
C THR A 201 -8.96 6.32 -7.91
N LEU A 202 -8.28 5.77 -6.92
CA LEU A 202 -8.73 4.60 -6.15
C LEU A 202 -8.99 5.01 -4.71
N ASN A 203 -10.23 4.83 -4.24
CA ASN A 203 -10.59 4.93 -2.83
C ASN A 203 -10.64 3.51 -2.26
N ILE A 204 -9.77 3.23 -1.32
CA ILE A 204 -9.49 1.91 -0.79
C ILE A 204 -10.08 1.81 0.61
N THR A 205 -10.84 0.74 0.86
CA THR A 205 -11.31 0.38 2.20
C THR A 205 -10.93 -1.07 2.45
N LEU A 206 -10.18 -1.31 3.51
CA LEU A 206 -9.69 -2.63 3.88
C LEU A 206 -10.22 -3.02 5.25
N SER A 207 -10.59 -4.27 5.38
CA SER A 207 -10.85 -4.96 6.63
C SER A 207 -10.00 -6.21 6.69
N ALA A 208 -9.36 -6.47 7.82
CA ALA A 208 -8.47 -7.60 8.00
C ALA A 208 -8.65 -8.23 9.37
N LYS A 209 -8.38 -9.52 9.46
CA LYS A 209 -8.39 -10.30 10.70
C LYS A 209 -6.96 -10.67 11.08
N LYS A 210 -6.71 -10.82 12.37
CA LYS A 210 -5.42 -11.29 12.87
C LYS A 210 -5.14 -12.68 12.28
N GLY A 211 -3.97 -12.84 11.66
CA GLY A 211 -3.53 -14.09 11.02
C GLY A 211 -2.97 -15.09 12.01
#